data_331a01c50f5ddd274b32781533af68db
#
_entry.id   331a01c50f5ddd274b32781533af68db
#
_cell.length_a   1.000
_cell.length_b   1.000
_cell.length_c   1.000
_cell.angle_alpha   90.00
_cell.angle_beta   90.00
_cell.angle_gamma   90.00
#
_symmetry.space_group_name_H-M   'P 1'
#
loop_
_entity.id
_entity.type
_entity.pdbx_description
1 polymer ?
#
loop_
_entity_poly.entity_id
_entity_poly.type
_entity_poly.pdbx_seq_one_letter_code
_entity_poly.pdbx_strand_id
1 'polypeptide(L)'
;GDVYKRQTMRRALAVVQTAMQQQAAGKLPGAHILGVHLEGPFLSPERPGAMPPAALLPPTLAAYQTLVQGYESVIRQVTLAPELPGALELGAALAARGIRVQAGHTDADYETAQRAFSAGFTGLCHTFNACRPLRHRDPGVVAAALLDPNVTTECICDLVHLHPAALQLVYHMKGPEAMIAVSDSVATHGLPDGRYTVAGQDYIVQNGVSRCANGTLDGGGVYLDGAVRNLQSIGIPAQDACLMASTTPAAPVSYTHLRAHETSAHLV
;
A
#
# COMPACT_ATOMS: atom_id res chain seq x y z
N GLY A 1 -21.56 10.52 10.39
CA GLY A 1 -20.21 10.46 9.75
C GLY A 1 -19.79 9.03 9.44
N ASP A 2 -19.70 8.13 10.41
CA ASP A 2 -19.10 6.79 10.26
C ASP A 2 -19.86 5.84 9.33
N VAL A 3 -21.18 5.92 9.32
CA VAL A 3 -22.03 5.07 8.45
C VAL A 3 -21.82 5.39 6.98
N TYR A 4 -21.73 6.68 6.62
CA TYR A 4 -21.56 7.12 5.25
C TYR A 4 -20.19 6.70 4.66
N LYS A 5 -19.13 6.79 5.45
CA LYS A 5 -17.77 6.42 5.01
C LYS A 5 -17.61 4.92 4.87
N ARG A 6 -18.13 4.13 5.80
CA ARG A 6 -18.23 2.67 5.65
C ARG A 6 -18.98 2.28 4.38
N GLN A 7 -20.08 2.96 4.06
CA GLN A 7 -20.84 2.71 2.82
C GLN A 7 -20.00 3.01 1.58
N THR A 8 -19.20 4.06 1.57
CA THR A 8 -18.31 4.40 0.44
C THR A 8 -17.27 3.31 0.21
N MET A 9 -16.59 2.84 1.26
CA MET A 9 -15.64 1.72 1.16
C MET A 9 -16.33 0.44 0.69
N ARG A 10 -17.50 0.11 1.22
CA ARG A 10 -18.28 -1.06 0.79
C ARG A 10 -18.72 -0.97 -0.68
N ARG A 11 -19.06 0.23 -1.18
CA ARG A 11 -19.33 0.46 -2.61
C ARG A 11 -18.11 0.16 -3.47
N ALA A 12 -16.91 0.59 -3.04
CA ALA A 12 -15.66 0.28 -3.74
C ALA A 12 -15.40 -1.24 -3.76
N LEU A 13 -15.60 -1.93 -2.63
CA LEU A 13 -15.50 -3.40 -2.58
C LEU A 13 -16.46 -4.08 -3.55
N ALA A 14 -17.71 -3.62 -3.64
CA ALA A 14 -18.70 -4.15 -4.57
C ALA A 14 -18.29 -3.97 -6.04
N VAL A 15 -17.72 -2.81 -6.38
CA VAL A 15 -17.21 -2.54 -7.75
C VAL A 15 -16.08 -3.51 -8.10
N VAL A 16 -15.11 -3.68 -7.20
CA VAL A 16 -13.99 -4.61 -7.44
C VAL A 16 -14.48 -6.04 -7.54
N GLN A 17 -15.38 -6.50 -6.67
CA GLN A 17 -15.96 -7.85 -6.74
C GLN A 17 -16.66 -8.08 -8.09
N THR A 18 -17.44 -7.10 -8.55
CA THR A 18 -18.11 -7.16 -9.86
C THR A 18 -17.10 -7.24 -10.99
N ALA A 19 -16.05 -6.43 -10.96
CA ALA A 19 -15.00 -6.44 -11.97
C ALA A 19 -14.27 -7.81 -12.01
N MET A 20 -13.94 -8.38 -10.87
CA MET A 20 -13.34 -9.73 -10.78
C MET A 20 -14.26 -10.81 -11.36
N GLN A 21 -15.56 -10.74 -11.09
CA GLN A 21 -16.54 -11.66 -11.68
C GLN A 21 -16.63 -11.51 -13.21
N GLN A 22 -16.61 -10.28 -13.72
CA GLN A 22 -16.59 -10.01 -15.16
C GLN A 22 -15.32 -10.51 -15.83
N GLN A 23 -14.15 -10.37 -15.18
CA GLN A 23 -12.91 -10.96 -15.67
C GLN A 23 -12.98 -12.48 -15.73
N ALA A 24 -13.45 -13.13 -14.66
CA ALA A 24 -13.61 -14.58 -14.63
C ALA A 24 -14.57 -15.09 -15.71
N ALA A 25 -15.54 -14.28 -16.11
CA ALA A 25 -16.47 -14.57 -17.22
C ALA A 25 -15.93 -14.17 -18.60
N GLY A 26 -14.67 -13.67 -18.71
CA GLY A 26 -14.07 -13.21 -19.97
C GLY A 26 -14.69 -11.91 -20.54
N LYS A 27 -15.43 -11.17 -19.74
CA LYS A 27 -16.17 -9.96 -20.15
C LYS A 27 -15.41 -8.64 -19.89
N LEU A 28 -14.35 -8.69 -19.09
CA LEU A 28 -13.52 -7.52 -18.79
C LEU A 28 -12.07 -7.82 -19.18
N PRO A 29 -11.55 -7.26 -20.27
CA PRO A 29 -10.15 -7.42 -20.66
C PRO A 29 -9.23 -6.56 -19.78
N GLY A 30 -7.94 -6.84 -19.83
CA GLY A 30 -6.89 -6.08 -19.14
C GLY A 30 -6.15 -6.90 -18.08
N ALA A 31 -5.45 -6.21 -17.20
CA ALA A 31 -4.68 -6.84 -16.13
C ALA A 31 -5.58 -7.64 -15.19
N HIS A 32 -5.07 -8.77 -14.70
CA HIS A 32 -5.82 -9.61 -13.77
C HIS A 32 -5.95 -8.94 -12.39
N ILE A 33 -7.19 -8.76 -11.92
CA ILE A 33 -7.48 -8.20 -10.59
C ILE A 33 -7.37 -9.34 -9.57
N LEU A 34 -6.34 -9.31 -8.73
CA LEU A 34 -6.10 -10.34 -7.72
C LEU A 34 -7.00 -10.19 -6.50
N GLY A 35 -7.39 -8.97 -6.18
CA GLY A 35 -8.21 -8.63 -5.03
C GLY A 35 -7.99 -7.19 -4.58
N VAL A 36 -8.30 -6.95 -3.31
CA VAL A 36 -8.24 -5.62 -2.68
C VAL A 36 -7.14 -5.59 -1.63
N HIS A 37 -6.32 -4.56 -1.67
CA HIS A 37 -5.57 -4.06 -0.54
C HIS A 37 -6.44 -3.03 0.19
N LEU A 38 -6.81 -3.34 1.42
CA LEU A 38 -7.58 -2.45 2.28
C LEU A 38 -6.60 -1.62 3.13
N GLU A 39 -6.32 -0.40 2.70
CA GLU A 39 -5.50 0.54 3.44
C GLU A 39 -6.37 1.30 4.46
N GLY A 40 -6.27 0.89 5.71
CA GLY A 40 -7.18 1.36 6.74
C GLY A 40 -8.60 0.73 6.66
N PRO A 41 -9.56 1.27 7.42
CA PRO A 41 -9.56 2.50 8.21
C PRO A 41 -8.89 2.41 9.61
N PHE A 42 -8.13 1.39 9.89
CA PHE A 42 -7.51 1.07 11.18
C PHE A 42 -6.13 1.73 11.30
N LEU A 43 -6.06 3.05 11.07
CA LEU A 43 -4.83 3.83 10.96
C LEU A 43 -4.68 4.77 12.14
N SER A 44 -3.44 5.16 12.44
CA SER A 44 -3.11 6.06 13.52
C SER A 44 -3.64 7.48 13.28
N PRO A 45 -4.35 8.08 14.22
CA PRO A 45 -4.74 9.48 14.13
C PRO A 45 -3.54 10.44 14.17
N GLU A 46 -2.39 9.98 14.67
CA GLU A 46 -1.13 10.73 14.68
C GLU A 46 -0.43 10.73 13.29
N ARG A 47 -0.78 9.76 12.43
CA ARG A 47 -0.17 9.56 11.11
C ARG A 47 -1.22 9.36 9.99
N PRO A 48 -2.25 10.21 9.93
CA PRO A 48 -3.36 9.99 9.00
C PRO A 48 -2.97 10.19 7.51
N GLY A 49 -1.84 10.86 7.22
CA GLY A 49 -1.48 11.23 5.85
C GLY A 49 -2.59 12.06 5.19
N ALA A 50 -3.03 11.65 4.02
CA ALA A 50 -4.16 12.23 3.30
C ALA A 50 -5.53 11.70 3.77
N MET A 51 -5.56 10.69 4.65
CA MET A 51 -6.80 10.13 5.18
C MET A 51 -7.52 11.12 6.10
N PRO A 52 -8.84 11.34 5.93
CA PRO A 52 -9.60 12.17 6.85
C PRO A 52 -9.68 11.51 8.23
N PRO A 53 -9.28 12.17 9.33
CA PRO A 53 -9.32 11.57 10.67
C PRO A 53 -10.68 10.99 11.06
N ALA A 54 -11.77 11.62 10.63
CA ALA A 54 -13.13 11.14 10.85
C ALA A 54 -13.46 9.81 10.08
N ALA A 55 -12.57 9.29 9.25
CA ALA A 55 -12.73 7.99 8.58
C ALA A 55 -12.10 6.84 9.37
N LEU A 56 -11.27 7.14 10.36
CA LEU A 56 -10.54 6.16 11.13
C LEU A 56 -11.46 5.38 12.05
N LEU A 57 -11.19 4.09 12.22
CA LEU A 57 -11.92 3.18 13.08
C LEU A 57 -10.96 2.43 14.00
N PRO A 58 -11.41 2.02 15.20
CA PRO A 58 -10.60 1.14 16.05
C PRO A 58 -10.40 -0.23 15.39
N PRO A 59 -9.18 -0.80 15.45
CA PRO A 59 -8.84 -2.07 14.82
C PRO A 59 -9.39 -3.26 15.59
N THR A 60 -10.70 -3.47 15.53
CA THR A 60 -11.36 -4.62 16.14
C THR A 60 -11.83 -5.61 15.08
N LEU A 61 -11.87 -6.91 15.43
CA LEU A 61 -12.38 -7.94 14.53
C LEU A 61 -13.84 -7.64 14.12
N ALA A 62 -14.66 -7.14 15.03
CA ALA A 62 -16.06 -6.78 14.76
C ALA A 62 -16.16 -5.62 13.75
N ALA A 63 -15.34 -4.58 13.89
CA ALA A 63 -15.31 -3.46 12.94
C ALA A 63 -14.85 -3.94 11.54
N TYR A 64 -13.81 -4.76 11.48
CA TYR A 64 -13.35 -5.37 10.24
C TYR A 64 -14.46 -6.22 9.59
N GLN A 65 -15.04 -7.16 10.32
CA GLN A 65 -16.11 -8.02 9.80
C GLN A 65 -17.30 -7.22 9.27
N THR A 66 -17.73 -6.20 10.00
CA THR A 66 -18.83 -5.31 9.56
C THR A 66 -18.46 -4.59 8.25
N LEU A 67 -17.21 -4.16 8.08
CA LEU A 67 -16.75 -3.48 6.88
C LEU A 67 -16.75 -4.39 5.66
N VAL A 68 -16.22 -5.61 5.79
CA VAL A 68 -16.00 -6.53 4.67
C VAL A 68 -17.13 -7.53 4.47
N GLN A 69 -18.18 -7.53 5.27
CA GLN A 69 -19.29 -8.49 5.21
C GLN A 69 -19.83 -8.64 3.78
N GLY A 70 -19.74 -9.85 3.23
CA GLY A 70 -20.12 -10.20 1.86
C GLY A 70 -19.03 -9.92 0.80
N TYR A 71 -17.88 -9.41 1.23
CA TYR A 71 -16.72 -9.11 0.36
C TYR A 71 -15.42 -9.76 0.87
N GLU A 72 -15.50 -10.68 1.83
CA GLU A 72 -14.34 -11.30 2.47
C GLU A 72 -13.41 -11.97 1.45
N SER A 73 -14.02 -12.58 0.43
CA SER A 73 -13.27 -13.31 -0.60
C SER A 73 -12.40 -12.44 -1.51
N VAL A 74 -12.64 -11.13 -1.56
CA VAL A 74 -11.83 -10.23 -2.40
C VAL A 74 -10.69 -9.59 -1.63
N ILE A 75 -10.66 -9.63 -0.30
CA ILE A 75 -9.59 -9.04 0.50
C ILE A 75 -8.34 -9.92 0.42
N ARG A 76 -7.22 -9.33 0.03
CA ARG A 76 -5.90 -10.00 -0.03
C ARG A 76 -4.90 -9.43 0.94
N GLN A 77 -5.03 -8.14 1.23
CA GLN A 77 -4.07 -7.41 2.04
C GLN A 77 -4.80 -6.37 2.89
N VAL A 78 -4.30 -6.12 4.09
CA VAL A 78 -4.80 -5.06 4.99
C VAL A 78 -3.61 -4.33 5.58
N THR A 79 -3.66 -2.99 5.56
CA THR A 79 -2.73 -2.12 6.28
C THR A 79 -3.41 -1.56 7.51
N LEU A 80 -2.73 -1.65 8.66
CA LEU A 80 -3.19 -1.09 9.93
C LEU A 80 -2.02 -0.59 10.79
N ALA A 81 -2.34 0.29 11.74
CA ALA A 81 -1.37 0.86 12.67
C ALA A 81 -1.23 -0.06 13.89
N PRO A 82 -0.08 -0.74 14.08
CA PRO A 82 0.08 -1.78 15.09
C PRO A 82 0.07 -1.27 16.53
N GLU A 83 0.31 0.00 16.77
CA GLU A 83 0.26 0.61 18.10
C GLU A 83 -1.17 0.81 18.65
N LEU A 84 -2.18 0.73 17.78
CA LEU A 84 -3.56 0.92 18.20
C LEU A 84 -4.07 -0.26 19.03
N PRO A 85 -4.87 -0.02 20.08
CA PRO A 85 -5.47 -1.09 20.87
C PRO A 85 -6.28 -2.08 20.02
N GLY A 86 -5.96 -3.36 20.07
CA GLY A 86 -6.59 -4.43 19.29
C GLY A 86 -5.97 -4.69 17.92
N ALA A 87 -4.98 -3.89 17.49
CA ALA A 87 -4.36 -4.03 16.17
C ALA A 87 -3.55 -5.32 16.03
N LEU A 88 -2.81 -5.71 17.05
CA LEU A 88 -2.01 -6.94 17.02
C LEU A 88 -2.92 -8.18 16.95
N GLU A 89 -4.00 -8.19 17.73
CA GLU A 89 -4.99 -9.26 17.73
C GLU A 89 -5.72 -9.36 16.38
N LEU A 90 -6.14 -8.22 15.82
CA LEU A 90 -6.74 -8.17 14.48
C LEU A 90 -5.75 -8.65 13.42
N GLY A 91 -4.51 -8.16 13.45
CA GLY A 91 -3.46 -8.55 12.52
C GLY A 91 -3.20 -10.05 12.54
N ALA A 92 -3.02 -10.63 13.72
CA ALA A 92 -2.82 -12.08 13.88
C ALA A 92 -4.03 -12.88 13.36
N ALA A 93 -5.26 -12.42 13.64
CA ALA A 93 -6.48 -13.08 13.15
C ALA A 93 -6.63 -13.02 11.63
N LEU A 94 -6.17 -11.95 10.99
CA LEU A 94 -6.16 -11.81 9.53
C LEU A 94 -5.06 -12.67 8.90
N ALA A 95 -3.84 -12.64 9.44
CA ALA A 95 -2.73 -13.47 8.99
C ALA A 95 -3.08 -14.97 9.05
N ALA A 96 -3.73 -15.43 10.12
CA ALA A 96 -4.19 -16.81 10.26
C ALA A 96 -5.23 -17.22 9.19
N ARG A 97 -5.88 -16.25 8.54
CA ARG A 97 -6.82 -16.46 7.42
C ARG A 97 -6.16 -16.35 6.05
N GLY A 98 -4.84 -16.21 5.99
CA GLY A 98 -4.08 -16.04 4.75
C GLY A 98 -4.21 -14.64 4.13
N ILE A 99 -4.68 -13.65 4.88
CA ILE A 99 -4.69 -12.24 4.46
C ILE A 99 -3.36 -11.64 4.85
N ARG A 100 -2.66 -11.03 3.89
CA ARG A 100 -1.42 -10.32 4.16
C ARG A 100 -1.69 -9.10 5.04
N VAL A 101 -0.90 -8.93 6.09
CA VAL A 101 -1.02 -7.79 7.01
C VAL A 101 0.24 -6.94 6.93
N GLN A 102 0.05 -5.62 6.81
CA GLN A 102 1.12 -4.65 6.79
C GLN A 102 0.96 -3.62 7.92
N ALA A 103 2.08 -3.12 8.42
CA ALA A 103 2.10 -1.87 9.17
C ALA A 103 2.05 -0.69 8.19
N GLY A 104 1.36 0.38 8.55
CA GLY A 104 1.33 1.62 7.78
C GLY A 104 0.45 2.65 8.46
N HIS A 105 0.62 3.93 8.10
CA HIS A 105 -0.02 5.05 8.77
C HIS A 105 0.09 4.92 10.29
N THR A 106 1.31 4.81 10.79
CA THR A 106 1.60 4.34 12.15
C THR A 106 2.61 5.22 12.86
N ASP A 107 2.37 5.48 14.14
CA ASP A 107 3.34 6.08 15.04
C ASP A 107 4.04 5.03 15.93
N ALA A 108 4.04 3.78 15.53
CA ALA A 108 4.68 2.69 16.27
C ALA A 108 6.17 2.96 16.51
N ASP A 109 6.61 2.78 17.74
CA ASP A 109 8.01 2.69 18.09
C ASP A 109 8.63 1.37 17.58
N TYR A 110 9.93 1.23 17.74
CA TYR A 110 10.67 0.08 17.25
C TYR A 110 10.18 -1.24 17.87
N GLU A 111 9.99 -1.27 19.18
CA GLU A 111 9.57 -2.45 19.95
C GLU A 111 8.13 -2.87 19.60
N THR A 112 7.23 -1.91 19.40
CA THR A 112 5.85 -2.18 18.94
C THR A 112 5.84 -2.77 17.54
N ALA A 113 6.68 -2.23 16.65
CA ALA A 113 6.83 -2.77 15.30
C ALA A 113 7.37 -4.20 15.30
N GLN A 114 8.39 -4.50 16.12
CA GLN A 114 8.91 -5.86 16.26
C GLN A 114 7.84 -6.85 16.77
N ARG A 115 7.02 -6.44 17.74
CA ARG A 115 5.89 -7.26 18.19
C ARG A 115 4.88 -7.51 17.07
N ALA A 116 4.59 -6.50 16.24
CA ALA A 116 3.69 -6.64 15.10
C ALA A 116 4.23 -7.64 14.07
N PHE A 117 5.51 -7.55 13.71
CA PHE A 117 6.13 -8.48 12.77
C PHE A 117 6.13 -9.91 13.34
N SER A 118 6.40 -10.08 14.63
CA SER A 118 6.29 -11.37 15.32
C SER A 118 4.85 -11.89 15.37
N ALA A 119 3.84 -11.02 15.31
CA ALA A 119 2.42 -11.37 15.32
C ALA A 119 1.84 -11.63 13.93
N GLY A 120 2.65 -11.61 12.86
CA GLY A 120 2.23 -11.95 11.50
C GLY A 120 2.06 -10.77 10.55
N PHE A 121 2.51 -9.56 10.91
CA PHE A 121 2.67 -8.49 9.94
C PHE A 121 3.91 -8.77 9.10
N THR A 122 3.78 -8.75 7.78
CA THR A 122 4.85 -9.14 6.85
C THR A 122 5.24 -8.03 5.89
N GLY A 123 4.78 -6.80 6.12
CA GLY A 123 5.12 -5.66 5.28
C GLY A 123 5.01 -4.31 5.97
N LEU A 124 5.66 -3.32 5.37
CA LEU A 124 5.51 -1.90 5.68
C LEU A 124 4.99 -1.19 4.43
N CYS A 125 3.81 -0.57 4.54
CA CYS A 125 3.16 0.18 3.48
C CYS A 125 3.93 1.49 3.22
N HIS A 126 4.03 1.90 1.96
CA HIS A 126 4.69 3.14 1.48
C HIS A 126 5.73 3.71 2.45
N THR A 127 6.75 2.89 2.72
CA THR A 127 7.82 3.10 3.71
C THR A 127 8.27 4.55 3.79
N PHE A 128 8.44 5.07 5.00
CA PHE A 128 8.65 6.46 5.42
C PHE A 128 7.40 7.35 5.39
N ASN A 129 6.47 7.16 4.44
CA ASN A 129 5.29 8.01 4.33
C ASN A 129 4.29 7.66 5.41
N ALA A 130 3.72 8.67 6.06
CA ALA A 130 2.80 8.50 7.19
C ALA A 130 3.29 7.49 8.26
N CYS A 131 4.60 7.43 8.47
CA CYS A 131 5.25 6.62 9.49
C CYS A 131 5.91 7.48 10.56
N ARG A 132 6.13 6.92 11.76
CA ARG A 132 7.02 7.53 12.76
C ARG A 132 8.40 7.76 12.12
N PRO A 133 8.98 8.98 12.19
CA PRO A 133 10.25 9.27 11.54
C PRO A 133 11.39 8.44 12.12
N LEU A 134 12.27 7.91 11.25
CA LEU A 134 13.49 7.23 11.66
C LEU A 134 14.46 8.23 12.26
N ARG A 135 14.76 8.09 13.55
CA ARG A 135 15.73 8.90 14.29
C ARG A 135 16.72 7.98 15.00
N HIS A 136 17.96 8.43 15.19
CA HIS A 136 19.04 7.60 15.76
C HIS A 136 18.82 7.13 17.21
N ARG A 137 17.92 7.77 17.98
CA ARG A 137 17.52 7.36 19.34
C ARG A 137 16.06 6.88 19.42
N ASP A 138 15.31 7.02 18.34
CA ASP A 138 13.91 6.65 18.21
C ASP A 138 13.70 6.15 16.78
N PRO A 139 14.15 4.91 16.47
CA PRO A 139 14.25 4.44 15.08
C PRO A 139 12.90 4.07 14.45
N GLY A 140 11.87 3.80 15.26
CA GLY A 140 10.49 3.59 14.81
C GLY A 140 10.30 2.35 13.92
N VAL A 141 9.12 2.26 13.34
CA VAL A 141 8.68 1.15 12.47
C VAL A 141 9.56 0.98 11.23
N VAL A 142 10.10 2.08 10.69
CA VAL A 142 10.93 2.03 9.47
C VAL A 142 12.20 1.23 9.71
N ALA A 143 12.93 1.51 10.80
CA ALA A 143 14.13 0.76 11.13
C ALA A 143 13.81 -0.71 11.43
N ALA A 144 12.71 -0.98 12.15
CA ALA A 144 12.30 -2.35 12.43
C ALA A 144 12.04 -3.14 11.13
N ALA A 145 11.34 -2.54 10.15
CA ALA A 145 11.07 -3.17 8.87
C ALA A 145 12.33 -3.37 8.01
N LEU A 146 13.24 -2.38 8.00
CA LEU A 146 14.48 -2.47 7.23
C LEU A 146 15.42 -3.57 7.76
N LEU A 147 15.41 -3.82 9.06
CA LEU A 147 16.28 -4.81 9.72
C LEU A 147 15.68 -6.22 9.75
N ASP A 148 14.36 -6.38 9.61
CA ASP A 148 13.74 -7.71 9.59
C ASP A 148 13.72 -8.28 8.16
N PRO A 149 14.42 -9.39 7.89
CA PRO A 149 14.49 -9.99 6.56
C PRO A 149 13.15 -10.56 6.07
N ASN A 150 12.21 -10.84 6.96
CA ASN A 150 10.90 -11.42 6.62
C ASN A 150 9.84 -10.35 6.31
N VAL A 151 10.17 -9.07 6.47
CA VAL A 151 9.26 -7.95 6.21
C VAL A 151 9.61 -7.31 4.88
N THR A 152 8.65 -7.22 3.97
CA THR A 152 8.81 -6.45 2.74
C THR A 152 8.50 -4.98 2.96
N THR A 153 9.08 -4.11 2.14
CA THR A 153 8.91 -2.65 2.23
C THR A 153 8.35 -2.12 0.90
N GLU A 154 7.16 -1.53 0.93
CA GLU A 154 6.61 -0.84 -0.23
C GLU A 154 7.18 0.59 -0.30
N CYS A 155 7.56 1.04 -1.50
CA CYS A 155 8.12 2.36 -1.73
C CYS A 155 7.43 3.05 -2.91
N ILE A 156 6.99 4.29 -2.72
CA ILE A 156 6.52 5.15 -3.80
C ILE A 156 7.75 5.71 -4.53
N CYS A 157 7.97 5.22 -5.76
CA CYS A 157 9.20 5.50 -6.50
C CYS A 157 9.05 6.66 -7.50
N ASP A 158 8.33 7.71 -7.11
CA ASP A 158 8.10 8.91 -7.95
C ASP A 158 9.16 10.01 -7.80
N LEU A 159 10.14 9.84 -6.91
CA LEU A 159 11.19 10.80 -6.56
C LEU A 159 10.66 12.11 -5.93
N VAL A 160 9.39 12.13 -5.54
CA VAL A 160 8.71 13.22 -4.83
C VAL A 160 8.43 12.82 -3.38
N HIS A 161 7.82 11.64 -3.18
CA HIS A 161 7.54 11.06 -1.86
C HIS A 161 8.82 10.66 -1.14
N LEU A 162 9.78 10.13 -1.88
CA LEU A 162 11.08 9.71 -1.37
C LEU A 162 12.22 10.33 -2.15
N HIS A 163 13.17 10.93 -1.44
CA HIS A 163 14.42 11.35 -2.01
C HIS A 163 15.19 10.14 -2.58
N PRO A 164 15.91 10.25 -3.71
CA PRO A 164 16.72 9.17 -4.28
C PRO A 164 17.59 8.43 -3.28
N ALA A 165 18.24 9.13 -2.34
CA ALA A 165 19.05 8.50 -1.31
C ALA A 165 18.25 7.63 -0.33
N ALA A 166 16.97 7.96 -0.04
CA ALA A 166 16.12 7.13 0.79
C ALA A 166 15.73 5.84 0.07
N LEU A 167 15.42 5.91 -1.24
CA LEU A 167 15.17 4.73 -2.07
C LEU A 167 16.40 3.82 -2.15
N GLN A 168 17.59 4.40 -2.34
CA GLN A 168 18.84 3.64 -2.32
C GLN A 168 19.10 2.99 -0.95
N LEU A 169 18.82 3.69 0.15
CA LEU A 169 18.94 3.12 1.50
C LEU A 169 18.04 1.87 1.65
N VAL A 170 16.77 1.95 1.25
CA VAL A 170 15.86 0.81 1.30
C VAL A 170 16.37 -0.31 0.41
N TYR A 171 16.76 -0.01 -0.82
CA TYR A 171 17.28 -1.01 -1.76
C TYR A 171 18.51 -1.75 -1.22
N HIS A 172 19.47 -1.04 -0.63
CA HIS A 172 20.66 -1.65 -0.05
C HIS A 172 20.36 -2.50 1.19
N MET A 173 19.35 -2.12 1.97
CA MET A 173 18.96 -2.88 3.17
C MET A 173 18.10 -4.10 2.86
N LYS A 174 17.21 -4.01 1.86
CA LYS A 174 16.19 -5.03 1.57
C LYS A 174 16.48 -5.85 0.32
N GLY A 175 17.23 -5.32 -0.62
CA GLY A 175 17.39 -5.93 -1.94
C GLY A 175 16.11 -5.95 -2.78
N PRO A 176 16.21 -6.42 -4.03
CA PRO A 176 15.08 -6.42 -4.97
C PRO A 176 14.00 -7.44 -4.61
N GLU A 177 14.28 -8.41 -3.75
CA GLU A 177 13.34 -9.48 -3.37
C GLU A 177 12.43 -9.06 -2.19
N ALA A 178 12.76 -7.99 -1.48
CA ALA A 178 12.01 -7.51 -0.31
C ALA A 178 11.62 -6.03 -0.39
N MET A 179 12.12 -5.28 -1.37
CA MET A 179 11.62 -3.95 -1.71
C MET A 179 10.58 -4.05 -2.82
N ILE A 180 9.42 -3.45 -2.64
CA ILE A 180 8.31 -3.42 -3.59
C ILE A 180 8.13 -1.99 -4.10
N ALA A 181 8.19 -1.82 -5.42
CA ALA A 181 7.83 -0.55 -6.05
C ALA A 181 6.31 -0.45 -6.18
N VAL A 182 5.72 0.60 -5.63
CA VAL A 182 4.30 0.91 -5.76
C VAL A 182 4.12 2.27 -6.41
N SER A 183 3.02 2.44 -7.16
CA SER A 183 2.62 3.74 -7.70
C SER A 183 1.89 4.57 -6.67
N ASP A 184 1.10 3.93 -5.83
CA ASP A 184 0.15 4.59 -4.92
C ASP A 184 -0.70 5.65 -5.63
N SER A 185 -1.11 5.34 -6.88
CA SER A 185 -1.84 6.27 -7.75
C SER A 185 -3.23 6.56 -7.22
N VAL A 186 -3.60 7.82 -7.26
CA VAL A 186 -4.90 8.34 -6.80
C VAL A 186 -5.75 8.84 -7.97
N ALA A 187 -7.02 9.15 -7.70
CA ALA A 187 -7.97 9.55 -8.74
C ALA A 187 -7.58 10.86 -9.48
N THR A 188 -6.70 11.67 -8.89
CA THR A 188 -6.18 12.91 -9.50
C THR A 188 -4.91 12.67 -10.33
N HIS A 189 -4.35 11.44 -10.33
CA HIS A 189 -3.14 11.13 -11.09
C HIS A 189 -3.38 11.28 -12.60
N GLY A 190 -2.46 11.96 -13.26
CA GLY A 190 -2.52 12.21 -14.70
C GLY A 190 -3.49 13.31 -15.14
N LEU A 191 -4.22 13.95 -14.21
CA LEU A 191 -5.02 15.12 -14.53
C LEU A 191 -4.11 16.35 -14.75
N PRO A 192 -4.53 17.31 -15.58
CA PRO A 192 -3.84 18.59 -15.74
C PRO A 192 -3.70 19.36 -14.44
N ASP A 193 -2.76 20.31 -14.39
CA ASP A 193 -2.65 21.22 -13.26
C ASP A 193 -3.98 21.93 -13.00
N GLY A 194 -4.44 21.93 -11.74
CA GLY A 194 -5.74 22.47 -11.37
C GLY A 194 -6.22 22.08 -9.98
N ARG A 195 -7.43 22.48 -9.67
CA ARG A 195 -8.15 22.11 -8.44
C ARG A 195 -9.21 21.08 -8.76
N TYR A 196 -9.31 20.04 -7.92
CA TYR A 196 -10.24 18.93 -8.11
C TYR A 196 -10.92 18.57 -6.80
N THR A 197 -12.19 18.22 -6.86
CA THR A 197 -12.91 17.68 -5.71
C THR A 197 -13.23 16.20 -5.97
N VAL A 198 -12.67 15.32 -5.17
CA VAL A 198 -12.87 13.86 -5.26
C VAL A 198 -13.42 13.35 -3.93
N ALA A 199 -14.55 12.65 -3.97
CA ALA A 199 -15.23 12.10 -2.79
C ALA A 199 -15.45 13.12 -1.66
N GLY A 200 -15.66 14.40 -2.02
CA GLY A 200 -15.90 15.50 -1.08
C GLY A 200 -14.64 16.07 -0.42
N GLN A 201 -13.46 15.75 -0.94
CA GLN A 201 -12.17 16.32 -0.55
C GLN A 201 -11.59 17.13 -1.70
N ASP A 202 -10.94 18.25 -1.38
CA ASP A 202 -10.31 19.13 -2.34
C ASP A 202 -8.82 18.83 -2.47
N TYR A 203 -8.38 18.74 -3.73
CA TYR A 203 -7.01 18.46 -4.14
C TYR A 203 -6.50 19.53 -5.09
N ILE A 204 -5.18 19.74 -5.07
CA ILE A 204 -4.47 20.61 -6.00
C ILE A 204 -3.44 19.75 -6.72
N VAL A 205 -3.57 19.67 -8.05
CA VAL A 205 -2.54 19.07 -8.91
C VAL A 205 -1.66 20.19 -9.43
N GLN A 206 -0.35 20.06 -9.23
CA GLN A 206 0.65 21.00 -9.74
C GLN A 206 1.91 20.23 -10.17
N ASN A 207 2.33 20.43 -11.41
CA ASN A 207 3.45 19.71 -12.01
C ASN A 207 3.32 18.18 -11.89
N GLY A 208 2.10 17.65 -12.03
CA GLY A 208 1.83 16.22 -11.90
C GLY A 208 1.80 15.68 -10.45
N VAL A 209 1.98 16.54 -9.44
CA VAL A 209 1.95 16.17 -8.03
C VAL A 209 0.60 16.57 -7.42
N SER A 210 -0.10 15.61 -6.82
CA SER A 210 -1.34 15.83 -6.10
C SER A 210 -1.11 16.13 -4.63
N ARG A 211 -1.81 17.12 -4.10
CA ARG A 211 -1.79 17.50 -2.68
C ARG A 211 -3.19 17.77 -2.18
N CYS A 212 -3.46 17.41 -0.96
CA CYS A 212 -4.63 17.87 -0.23
C CYS A 212 -4.62 19.40 -0.05
N ALA A 213 -5.76 20.00 0.25
CA ALA A 213 -5.89 21.45 0.46
C ALA A 213 -4.96 22.00 1.57
N ASN A 214 -4.57 21.18 2.54
CA ASN A 214 -3.63 21.52 3.61
C ASN A 214 -2.13 21.38 3.20
N GLY A 215 -1.84 21.02 1.93
CA GLY A 215 -0.49 20.86 1.42
C GLY A 215 0.11 19.46 1.59
N THR A 216 -0.55 18.54 2.32
CA THR A 216 -0.11 17.14 2.45
C THR A 216 -0.06 16.49 1.08
N LEU A 217 1.02 15.73 0.78
CA LEU A 217 1.06 14.88 -0.40
C LEU A 217 -0.10 13.88 -0.35
N ASP A 218 -0.74 13.70 -1.50
CA ASP A 218 -1.75 12.67 -1.71
C ASP A 218 -1.05 11.40 -2.20
N GLY A 219 -1.49 10.73 -3.23
CA GLY A 219 -0.77 9.56 -3.74
C GLY A 219 0.30 9.89 -4.78
N GLY A 220 0.94 8.85 -5.30
CA GLY A 220 2.11 8.94 -6.15
C GLY A 220 1.87 9.62 -7.50
N GLY A 221 2.88 10.30 -7.98
CA GLY A 221 2.88 11.12 -9.20
C GLY A 221 3.29 10.37 -10.47
N VAL A 222 3.54 9.05 -10.43
CA VAL A 222 3.94 8.25 -11.60
C VAL A 222 3.23 6.91 -11.64
N TYR A 223 3.00 6.38 -12.85
CA TYR A 223 2.60 4.99 -13.02
C TYR A 223 3.79 4.04 -12.75
N LEU A 224 3.51 2.76 -12.66
CA LEU A 224 4.52 1.77 -12.24
C LEU A 224 5.69 1.67 -13.22
N ASP A 225 5.46 1.86 -14.52
CA ASP A 225 6.52 1.95 -15.54
C ASP A 225 7.42 3.19 -15.34
N GLY A 226 6.84 4.30 -14.92
CA GLY A 226 7.57 5.49 -14.49
C GLY A 226 8.40 5.23 -13.23
N ALA A 227 7.86 4.51 -12.26
CA ALA A 227 8.59 4.09 -11.06
C ALA A 227 9.83 3.25 -11.41
N VAL A 228 9.71 2.30 -12.35
CA VAL A 228 10.85 1.51 -12.84
C VAL A 228 11.90 2.41 -13.49
N ARG A 229 11.51 3.35 -14.36
CA ARG A 229 12.45 4.32 -14.97
C ARG A 229 13.15 5.19 -13.92
N ASN A 230 12.43 5.64 -12.91
CA ASN A 230 12.98 6.43 -11.82
C ASN A 230 14.01 5.64 -11.01
N LEU A 231 13.73 4.38 -10.68
CA LEU A 231 14.69 3.51 -10.00
C LEU A 231 15.98 3.32 -10.82
N GLN A 232 15.85 3.13 -12.14
CA GLN A 232 17.02 3.05 -13.02
C GLN A 232 17.80 4.38 -13.05
N SER A 233 17.12 5.52 -13.08
CA SER A 233 17.76 6.83 -13.13
C SER A 233 18.61 7.15 -11.91
N ILE A 234 18.32 6.50 -10.77
CA ILE A 234 19.09 6.62 -9.53
C ILE A 234 20.14 5.51 -9.35
N GLY A 235 20.40 4.70 -10.40
CA GLY A 235 21.47 3.71 -10.43
C GLY A 235 21.07 2.30 -9.99
N ILE A 236 19.78 2.00 -9.79
CA ILE A 236 19.32 0.64 -9.51
C ILE A 236 19.28 -0.15 -10.82
N PRO A 237 19.82 -1.38 -10.86
CA PRO A 237 19.83 -2.20 -12.08
C PRO A 237 18.42 -2.41 -12.65
N ALA A 238 18.30 -2.39 -13.98
CA ALA A 238 17.02 -2.57 -14.67
C ALA A 238 16.30 -3.86 -14.26
N GLN A 239 17.05 -4.96 -14.13
CA GLN A 239 16.51 -6.24 -13.71
C GLN A 239 15.86 -6.15 -12.32
N ASP A 240 16.54 -5.51 -11.37
CA ASP A 240 16.06 -5.37 -10.00
C ASP A 240 14.84 -4.44 -9.93
N ALA A 241 14.87 -3.33 -10.68
CA ALA A 241 13.72 -2.43 -10.78
C ALA A 241 12.47 -3.14 -11.34
N CYS A 242 12.65 -4.01 -12.34
CA CYS A 242 11.55 -4.83 -12.87
C CYS A 242 11.08 -5.88 -11.86
N LEU A 243 11.98 -6.54 -11.13
CA LEU A 243 11.61 -7.50 -10.07
C LEU A 243 10.75 -6.83 -9.01
N MET A 244 11.19 -5.68 -8.50
CA MET A 244 10.48 -4.89 -7.48
C MET A 244 9.09 -4.43 -7.94
N ALA A 245 8.86 -4.28 -9.24
CA ALA A 245 7.59 -3.86 -9.81
C ALA A 245 6.69 -5.01 -10.29
N SER A 246 7.15 -6.26 -10.23
CA SER A 246 6.42 -7.41 -10.79
C SER A 246 6.43 -8.63 -9.87
N THR A 247 7.52 -9.40 -9.88
CA THR A 247 7.61 -10.68 -9.16
C THR A 247 7.58 -10.48 -7.65
N THR A 248 8.29 -9.48 -7.15
CA THR A 248 8.36 -9.18 -5.71
C THR A 248 7.00 -8.84 -5.12
N PRO A 249 6.15 -7.96 -5.70
CA PRO A 249 4.81 -7.72 -5.16
C PRO A 249 3.84 -8.89 -5.34
N ALA A 250 4.08 -9.81 -6.28
CA ALA A 250 3.22 -10.96 -6.50
C ALA A 250 3.38 -12.04 -5.40
N ALA A 251 4.58 -12.24 -4.91
CA ALA A 251 4.91 -13.27 -3.94
C ALA A 251 4.10 -13.15 -2.62
N PRO A 252 4.00 -11.99 -1.96
CA PRO A 252 3.26 -11.83 -0.71
C PRO A 252 1.75 -12.11 -0.80
N VAL A 253 1.17 -12.01 -2.00
CA VAL A 253 -0.26 -12.30 -2.25
C VAL A 253 -0.46 -13.66 -2.91
N SER A 254 0.59 -14.50 -2.91
CA SER A 254 0.58 -15.88 -3.44
C SER A 254 0.20 -15.95 -4.92
N TYR A 255 0.52 -14.92 -5.70
CA TYR A 255 0.27 -14.90 -7.14
C TYR A 255 1.45 -15.53 -7.88
N THR A 256 1.23 -16.72 -8.43
CA THR A 256 2.28 -17.52 -9.09
C THR A 256 2.18 -17.55 -10.61
N HIS A 257 1.16 -16.93 -11.22
CA HIS A 257 0.88 -17.04 -12.65
C HIS A 257 1.55 -16.00 -13.55
N LEU A 258 2.52 -15.23 -13.07
CA LEU A 258 3.32 -14.31 -13.90
C LEU A 258 4.03 -15.01 -15.09
N ARG A 259 4.13 -16.35 -15.05
CA ARG A 259 4.76 -17.14 -16.10
C ARG A 259 3.79 -17.72 -17.13
N ALA A 260 2.49 -17.66 -16.93
CA ALA A 260 1.52 -18.43 -17.73
C ALA A 260 1.22 -17.81 -19.11
N HIS A 261 1.55 -16.54 -19.33
CA HIS A 261 1.22 -15.82 -20.57
C HIS A 261 2.42 -15.24 -21.31
N GLU A 262 3.61 -15.41 -20.80
CA GLU A 262 4.86 -14.99 -21.44
C GLU A 262 5.52 -16.16 -22.18
N THR A 263 4.77 -16.81 -23.05
CA THR A 263 5.41 -17.64 -24.06
C THR A 263 5.85 -16.73 -25.20
N SER A 264 7.03 -16.97 -25.73
CA SER A 264 7.63 -16.25 -26.88
C SER A 264 6.72 -16.12 -28.11
N ALA A 265 5.57 -16.80 -28.12
CA ALA A 265 4.55 -16.72 -29.17
C ALA A 265 3.69 -15.44 -29.11
N HIS A 266 3.78 -14.65 -28.03
CA HIS A 266 3.03 -13.39 -27.87
C HIS A 266 3.93 -12.15 -27.94
N LEU A 267 5.21 -12.31 -28.25
CA LEU A 267 6.18 -11.24 -28.45
C LEU A 267 6.47 -10.93 -29.92
N VAL A 268 5.59 -11.34 -30.85
CA VAL A 268 5.68 -11.04 -32.31
C VAL A 268 4.54 -10.10 -32.67
#